data_64c7f0cc56900704e5b43fee7915c17b
#
_entry.id   64c7f0cc56900704e5b43fee7915c17b
#
_cell.length_a   1.000
_cell.length_b   1.000
_cell.length_c   1.000
_cell.angle_alpha   90.00
_cell.angle_beta   90.00
_cell.angle_gamma   90.00
#
_symmetry.space_group_name_H-M   'P 1'
#
loop_
_entity.id
_entity.type
_entity.pdbx_description
1 polymer ?
#
loop_
_entity_poly.entity_id
_entity_poly.type
_entity_poly.pdbx_seq_one_letter_code
_entity_poly.pdbx_strand_id
1 'polypeptide(L)'
;MTITEDGVEKEPIEELQIEISSEFIGAISQELGARHAEMKSQETTASGATRITYVLPTRALIGLRNVLLTATKGTVIMNSLPYGYQPLGSKLPKTRGGVLIAFEAGTTTPYALQAAEARGELLVGPGTEVYAGMIVGIYNRQEDIEINVCKAKHLTNMRSKSSDGTVQLTPFTQFSLEQCIDFIEDDELLEVTPKSLRLRKRYLDANERKRAAKR
;
A
#
# COMPACT_ATOMS: atom_id res chain seq x y z
N MET A 1 -2.34 -19.72 1.41
CA MET A 1 -3.27 -20.64 2.11
C MET A 1 -2.51 -21.29 3.24
N THR A 2 -3.01 -21.24 4.47
CA THR A 2 -2.46 -21.98 5.60
C THR A 2 -2.96 -23.42 5.56
N ILE A 3 -2.18 -24.34 6.13
CA ILE A 3 -2.58 -25.73 6.34
C ILE A 3 -2.52 -26.03 7.83
N THR A 4 -3.31 -27.00 8.32
CA THR A 4 -3.23 -27.47 9.70
C THR A 4 -2.65 -28.88 9.70
N GLU A 5 -1.51 -29.06 10.35
CA GLU A 5 -0.83 -30.35 10.49
C GLU A 5 -0.47 -30.53 11.97
N ASP A 6 -0.82 -31.68 12.55
CA ASP A 6 -0.62 -31.98 13.98
C ASP A 6 -1.19 -30.94 14.96
N GLY A 7 -2.30 -30.27 14.56
CA GLY A 7 -2.93 -29.22 15.36
C GLY A 7 -2.20 -27.87 15.33
N VAL A 8 -1.14 -27.75 14.53
CA VAL A 8 -0.39 -26.49 14.32
C VAL A 8 -0.76 -25.91 12.97
N GLU A 9 -1.15 -24.63 12.96
CA GLU A 9 -1.37 -23.91 11.73
C GLU A 9 -0.02 -23.52 11.11
N LYS A 10 0.19 -23.91 9.85
CA LYS A 10 1.41 -23.66 9.09
C LYS A 10 1.13 -22.80 7.88
N GLU A 11 2.08 -21.94 7.54
CA GLU A 11 2.06 -21.07 6.35
C GLU A 11 3.12 -21.51 5.33
N PRO A 12 2.86 -21.33 4.02
CA PRO A 12 3.85 -21.62 2.99
C PRO A 12 5.00 -20.64 3.06
N ILE A 13 6.20 -21.14 2.77
CA ILE A 13 7.44 -20.38 2.66
C ILE A 13 8.07 -20.56 1.30
N GLU A 14 8.77 -19.52 0.85
CA GLU A 14 9.48 -19.50 -0.41
C GLU A 14 10.97 -19.23 -0.20
N GLU A 15 11.78 -19.82 -1.05
CA GLU A 15 13.17 -19.42 -1.25
C GLU A 15 13.23 -18.31 -2.27
N LEU A 16 13.75 -17.16 -1.86
CA LEU A 16 13.89 -15.96 -2.64
C LEU A 16 15.36 -15.75 -2.98
N GLN A 17 15.71 -15.75 -4.26
CA GLN A 17 17.04 -15.39 -4.75
C GLN A 17 17.02 -14.00 -5.33
N ILE A 18 17.94 -13.15 -4.88
CA ILE A 18 18.08 -11.76 -5.31
C ILE A 18 19.50 -11.55 -5.83
N GLU A 19 19.63 -10.92 -7.00
CA GLU A 19 20.90 -10.39 -7.49
C GLU A 19 20.87 -8.87 -7.52
N ILE A 20 21.84 -8.25 -6.86
CA ILE A 20 21.93 -6.79 -6.69
C ILE A 20 23.39 -6.32 -6.73
N SER A 21 23.60 -5.02 -6.97
CA SER A 21 24.87 -4.36 -6.70
C SER A 21 25.11 -4.28 -5.19
N SER A 22 26.38 -4.40 -4.78
CA SER A 22 26.78 -4.39 -3.37
C SER A 22 26.34 -3.14 -2.62
N GLU A 23 26.17 -2.02 -3.29
CA GLU A 23 25.70 -0.76 -2.68
C GLU A 23 24.28 -0.83 -2.09
N PHE A 24 23.43 -1.76 -2.58
CA PHE A 24 22.03 -1.91 -2.16
C PHE A 24 21.82 -2.96 -1.07
N ILE A 25 22.86 -3.73 -0.67
CA ILE A 25 22.74 -4.84 0.28
C ILE A 25 22.09 -4.36 1.59
N GLY A 26 22.53 -3.22 2.13
CA GLY A 26 22.01 -2.69 3.40
C GLY A 26 20.51 -2.41 3.35
N ALA A 27 20.05 -1.69 2.32
CA ALA A 27 18.64 -1.34 2.15
C ALA A 27 17.76 -2.58 1.95
N ILE A 28 18.22 -3.54 1.14
CA ILE A 28 17.51 -4.80 0.87
C ILE A 28 17.44 -5.68 2.13
N SER A 29 18.55 -5.82 2.87
CA SER A 29 18.58 -6.62 4.10
C SER A 29 17.67 -6.03 5.18
N GLN A 30 17.57 -4.70 5.27
CA GLN A 30 16.65 -4.03 6.19
C GLN A 30 15.19 -4.32 5.82
N GLU A 31 14.81 -4.18 4.55
CA GLU A 31 13.45 -4.44 4.06
C GLU A 31 13.04 -5.90 4.27
N LEU A 32 13.91 -6.84 3.90
CA LEU A 32 13.65 -8.26 4.07
C LEU A 32 13.63 -8.70 5.53
N GLY A 33 14.50 -8.12 6.38
CA GLY A 33 14.48 -8.34 7.82
C GLY A 33 13.16 -7.91 8.46
N ALA A 34 12.60 -6.76 8.05
CA ALA A 34 11.29 -6.31 8.51
C ALA A 34 10.16 -7.27 8.10
N ARG A 35 10.33 -8.00 7.01
CA ARG A 35 9.39 -9.01 6.50
C ARG A 35 9.62 -10.43 7.03
N HIS A 36 10.42 -10.59 8.09
CA HIS A 36 10.78 -11.88 8.68
C HIS A 36 11.52 -12.84 7.73
N ALA A 37 12.24 -12.32 6.74
CA ALA A 37 13.07 -13.13 5.86
C ALA A 37 14.36 -13.56 6.57
N GLU A 38 14.70 -14.83 6.44
CA GLU A 38 15.93 -15.42 6.96
C GLU A 38 16.97 -15.57 5.84
N MET A 39 18.12 -14.92 5.98
CA MET A 39 19.21 -15.06 5.00
C MET A 39 19.87 -16.43 5.14
N LYS A 40 19.95 -17.17 4.04
CA LYS A 40 20.59 -18.50 3.97
C LYS A 40 22.01 -18.44 3.43
N SER A 41 22.21 -17.66 2.35
CA SER A 41 23.55 -17.53 1.74
C SER A 41 23.73 -16.15 1.08
N GLN A 42 24.98 -15.75 0.94
CA GLN A 42 25.39 -14.57 0.19
C GLN A 42 26.65 -14.91 -0.59
N GLU A 43 26.63 -14.66 -1.88
CA GLU A 43 27.74 -14.99 -2.78
C GLU A 43 27.99 -13.83 -3.74
N THR A 44 29.24 -13.63 -4.14
CA THR A 44 29.57 -12.70 -5.22
C THR A 44 29.61 -13.45 -6.53
N THR A 45 28.83 -12.98 -7.51
CA THR A 45 28.79 -13.58 -8.85
C THR A 45 30.03 -13.22 -9.66
N ALA A 46 30.32 -13.96 -10.73
CA ALA A 46 31.44 -13.67 -11.65
C ALA A 46 31.30 -12.27 -12.30
N SER A 47 30.10 -11.71 -12.37
CA SER A 47 29.85 -10.36 -12.89
C SER A 47 30.12 -9.25 -11.86
N GLY A 48 30.47 -9.59 -10.60
CA GLY A 48 30.65 -8.64 -9.51
C GLY A 48 29.36 -8.24 -8.79
N ALA A 49 28.21 -8.77 -9.19
CA ALA A 49 26.96 -8.61 -8.46
C ALA A 49 26.94 -9.51 -7.20
N THR A 50 26.13 -9.15 -6.23
CA THR A 50 25.90 -9.99 -5.04
C THR A 50 24.60 -10.75 -5.20
N ARG A 51 24.66 -12.08 -5.11
CA ARG A 51 23.50 -12.96 -5.03
C ARG A 51 23.25 -13.30 -3.59
N ILE A 52 22.01 -13.10 -3.12
CA ILE A 52 21.60 -13.41 -1.75
C ILE A 52 20.37 -14.30 -1.81
N THR A 53 20.38 -15.36 -1.02
CA THR A 53 19.25 -16.29 -0.88
C THR A 53 18.60 -16.09 0.48
N TYR A 54 17.29 -15.87 0.47
CA TYR A 54 16.44 -15.75 1.66
C TYR A 54 15.37 -16.83 1.67
N VAL A 55 14.88 -17.18 2.87
CA VAL A 55 13.65 -17.94 3.06
C VAL A 55 12.68 -17.03 3.84
N LEU A 56 11.44 -16.93 3.34
CA LEU A 56 10.44 -16.03 3.92
C LEU A 56 9.02 -16.57 3.67
N PRO A 57 8.04 -16.16 4.49
CA PRO A 57 6.65 -16.50 4.24
C PRO A 57 6.18 -15.98 2.87
N THR A 58 5.40 -16.78 2.13
CA THR A 58 4.83 -16.37 0.82
C THR A 58 4.08 -15.05 0.90
N ARG A 59 3.38 -14.78 2.03
CA ARG A 59 2.68 -13.50 2.25
C ARG A 59 3.63 -12.29 2.30
N ALA A 60 4.91 -12.49 2.63
CA ALA A 60 5.91 -11.43 2.68
C ALA A 60 6.38 -10.99 1.27
N LEU A 61 6.10 -11.77 0.24
CA LEU A 61 6.41 -11.42 -1.16
C LEU A 61 5.43 -10.39 -1.74
N ILE A 62 4.24 -10.25 -1.14
CA ILE A 62 3.24 -9.27 -1.61
C ILE A 62 3.82 -7.86 -1.53
N GLY A 63 3.79 -7.14 -2.66
CA GLY A 63 4.35 -5.80 -2.79
C GLY A 63 5.89 -5.70 -2.73
N LEU A 64 6.60 -6.78 -2.38
CA LEU A 64 8.06 -6.78 -2.22
C LEU A 64 8.78 -6.37 -3.49
N ARG A 65 8.35 -6.88 -4.65
CA ARG A 65 9.00 -6.60 -5.94
C ARG A 65 9.08 -5.10 -6.23
N ASN A 66 8.00 -4.37 -6.02
CA ASN A 66 7.94 -2.93 -6.28
C ASN A 66 8.85 -2.15 -5.31
N VAL A 67 8.88 -2.56 -4.05
CA VAL A 67 9.77 -1.97 -3.03
C VAL A 67 11.23 -2.19 -3.40
N LEU A 68 11.61 -3.42 -3.77
CA LEU A 68 12.98 -3.76 -4.14
C LEU A 68 13.41 -3.05 -5.44
N LEU A 69 12.53 -2.98 -6.46
CA LEU A 69 12.81 -2.22 -7.69
C LEU A 69 13.06 -0.75 -7.39
N THR A 70 12.26 -0.14 -6.52
CA THR A 70 12.45 1.27 -6.12
C THR A 70 13.76 1.45 -5.37
N ALA A 71 14.06 0.61 -4.39
CA ALA A 71 15.28 0.68 -3.58
C ALA A 71 16.56 0.48 -4.41
N THR A 72 16.49 -0.31 -5.48
CA THR A 72 17.64 -0.62 -6.35
C THR A 72 17.64 0.15 -7.67
N LYS A 73 16.82 1.19 -7.81
CA LYS A 73 16.69 1.97 -9.05
C LYS A 73 16.38 1.10 -10.27
N GLY A 74 15.58 0.04 -10.08
CA GLY A 74 15.14 -0.87 -11.13
C GLY A 74 16.13 -1.99 -11.50
N THR A 75 17.24 -2.14 -10.78
CA THR A 75 18.33 -3.07 -11.18
C THR A 75 18.26 -4.46 -10.55
N VAL A 76 17.34 -4.68 -9.58
CA VAL A 76 17.22 -5.98 -8.90
C VAL A 76 16.72 -7.08 -9.83
N ILE A 77 17.37 -8.23 -9.77
CA ILE A 77 16.86 -9.49 -10.34
C ILE A 77 16.34 -10.31 -9.16
N MET A 78 15.11 -10.79 -9.27
CA MET A 78 14.41 -11.47 -8.19
C MET A 78 13.68 -12.69 -8.73
N ASN A 79 13.92 -13.84 -8.12
CA ASN A 79 13.27 -15.12 -8.41
C ASN A 79 12.84 -15.77 -7.10
N SER A 80 11.64 -16.34 -7.04
CA SER A 80 11.18 -17.11 -5.90
C SER A 80 10.73 -18.51 -6.30
N LEU A 81 10.93 -19.47 -5.40
CA LEU A 81 10.53 -20.86 -5.56
C LEU A 81 9.87 -21.34 -4.27
N PRO A 82 8.80 -22.16 -4.35
CA PRO A 82 8.24 -22.81 -3.16
C PRO A 82 9.30 -23.61 -2.43
N TYR A 83 9.40 -23.41 -1.11
CA TYR A 83 10.41 -24.07 -0.28
C TYR A 83 9.81 -25.09 0.69
N GLY A 84 8.60 -24.82 1.22
CA GLY A 84 7.92 -25.70 2.16
C GLY A 84 6.89 -24.96 3.01
N TYR A 85 6.74 -25.41 4.25
CA TYR A 85 5.82 -24.84 5.23
C TYR A 85 6.53 -24.63 6.55
N GLN A 86 6.14 -23.58 7.27
CA GLN A 86 6.58 -23.29 8.65
C GLN A 86 5.38 -23.01 9.54
N PRO A 87 5.49 -23.10 10.88
CA PRO A 87 4.45 -22.62 11.77
C PRO A 87 4.08 -21.16 11.45
N LEU A 88 2.78 -20.84 11.54
CA LEU A 88 2.29 -19.49 11.25
C LEU A 88 3.01 -18.47 12.13
N GLY A 89 3.76 -17.58 11.50
CA GLY A 89 4.51 -16.53 12.18
C GLY A 89 3.64 -15.35 12.62
N SER A 90 4.25 -14.39 13.31
CA SER A 90 3.61 -13.14 13.71
C SER A 90 3.14 -12.32 12.50
N LYS A 91 2.25 -11.37 12.75
CA LYS A 91 1.78 -10.44 11.72
C LYS A 91 2.96 -9.65 11.15
N LEU A 92 3.01 -9.53 9.82
CA LEU A 92 4.00 -8.69 9.16
C LEU A 92 3.72 -7.21 9.47
N PRO A 93 4.75 -6.37 9.56
CA PRO A 93 4.56 -4.93 9.72
C PRO A 93 3.85 -4.36 8.49
N LYS A 94 3.13 -3.27 8.69
CA LYS A 94 2.54 -2.53 7.58
C LYS A 94 3.62 -2.04 6.63
N THR A 95 3.40 -2.24 5.35
CA THR A 95 4.38 -1.87 4.30
C THR A 95 4.21 -0.43 3.83
N ARG A 96 3.16 0.24 4.24
CA ARG A 96 2.82 1.62 3.86
C ARG A 96 2.26 2.43 5.04
N GLY A 97 2.16 3.74 4.85
CA GLY A 97 1.43 4.64 5.73
C GLY A 97 -0.08 4.37 5.75
N GLY A 98 -0.80 5.15 6.53
CA GLY A 98 -2.26 5.13 6.57
C GLY A 98 -2.89 5.59 5.26
N VAL A 99 -4.22 5.58 5.23
CA VAL A 99 -5.00 6.02 4.06
C VAL A 99 -5.92 7.18 4.38
N LEU A 100 -6.21 7.96 3.34
CA LEU A 100 -7.28 8.95 3.34
C LEU A 100 -8.58 8.25 2.97
N ILE A 101 -9.56 8.30 3.86
CA ILE A 101 -10.85 7.61 3.71
C ILE A 101 -11.94 8.64 3.47
N ALA A 102 -12.77 8.45 2.45
CA ALA A 102 -13.93 9.30 2.23
C ALA A 102 -14.92 9.20 3.40
N PHE A 103 -15.27 10.35 3.97
CA PHE A 103 -16.19 10.45 5.10
C PHE A 103 -17.65 10.20 4.70
N GLU A 104 -18.06 10.65 3.51
CA GLU A 104 -19.44 10.56 3.03
C GLU A 104 -19.49 10.21 1.54
N ALA A 105 -20.68 9.86 1.08
CA ALA A 105 -20.92 9.63 -0.34
C ALA A 105 -21.14 10.97 -1.07
N GLY A 106 -20.64 11.06 -2.30
CA GLY A 106 -20.82 12.25 -3.14
C GLY A 106 -19.82 12.31 -4.28
N THR A 107 -19.72 13.47 -4.90
CA THR A 107 -18.75 13.73 -5.96
C THR A 107 -17.61 14.60 -5.43
N THR A 108 -16.39 14.21 -5.71
CA THR A 108 -15.19 14.94 -5.27
C THR A 108 -15.11 16.32 -5.91
N THR A 109 -14.73 17.32 -5.12
CA THR A 109 -14.56 18.70 -5.59
C THR A 109 -13.09 19.10 -5.59
N PRO A 110 -12.64 19.99 -6.52
CA PRO A 110 -11.26 20.49 -6.50
C PRO A 110 -10.88 21.14 -5.17
N TYR A 111 -11.80 21.87 -4.57
CA TYR A 111 -11.61 22.55 -3.29
C TYR A 111 -11.34 21.56 -2.13
N ALA A 112 -12.12 20.50 -2.04
CA ALA A 112 -11.93 19.49 -0.98
C ALA A 112 -10.69 18.63 -1.23
N LEU A 113 -10.40 18.31 -2.50
CA LEU A 113 -9.19 17.56 -2.86
C LEU A 113 -7.91 18.34 -2.55
N GLN A 114 -7.89 19.67 -2.69
CA GLN A 114 -6.74 20.49 -2.28
C GLN A 114 -6.43 20.35 -0.79
N ALA A 115 -7.46 20.29 0.05
CA ALA A 115 -7.28 20.05 1.49
C ALA A 115 -6.83 18.62 1.80
N ALA A 116 -7.20 17.66 0.97
CA ALA A 116 -6.76 16.27 1.07
C ALA A 116 -5.30 16.09 0.62
N GLU A 117 -4.90 16.74 -0.48
CA GLU A 117 -3.55 16.74 -1.02
C GLU A 117 -2.51 17.24 0.00
N ALA A 118 -2.86 18.24 0.80
CA ALA A 118 -2.00 18.72 1.88
C ALA A 118 -1.70 17.64 2.96
N ARG A 119 -2.42 16.54 2.97
CA ARG A 119 -2.28 15.42 3.93
C ARG A 119 -1.62 14.18 3.33
N GLY A 120 -1.62 14.06 2.01
CA GLY A 120 -1.05 12.91 1.34
C GLY A 120 -1.28 12.88 -0.15
N GLU A 121 -0.94 11.76 -0.77
CA GLU A 121 -1.09 11.55 -2.20
C GLU A 121 -2.53 11.15 -2.55
N LEU A 122 -3.10 11.74 -3.59
CA LEU A 122 -4.46 11.45 -4.04
C LEU A 122 -4.48 10.26 -5.00
N LEU A 123 -5.46 9.37 -4.83
CA LEU A 123 -5.75 8.25 -5.73
C LEU A 123 -7.00 8.50 -6.59
N VAL A 124 -7.70 9.60 -6.37
CA VAL A 124 -8.91 9.99 -7.11
C VAL A 124 -8.80 11.44 -7.58
N GLY A 125 -9.34 11.73 -8.75
CA GLY A 125 -9.40 13.07 -9.31
C GLY A 125 -10.70 13.81 -9.00
N PRO A 126 -10.79 15.09 -9.40
CA PRO A 126 -12.03 15.86 -9.32
C PRO A 126 -13.17 15.23 -10.14
N GLY A 127 -14.40 15.33 -9.66
CA GLY A 127 -15.57 14.79 -10.34
C GLY A 127 -15.74 13.28 -10.20
N THR A 128 -14.94 12.62 -9.36
CA THR A 128 -15.07 11.20 -9.07
C THR A 128 -16.19 10.96 -8.06
N GLU A 129 -17.06 9.99 -8.35
CA GLU A 129 -18.05 9.52 -7.37
C GLU A 129 -17.38 8.66 -6.31
N VAL A 130 -17.58 9.01 -5.05
CA VAL A 130 -17.05 8.30 -3.89
C VAL A 130 -18.17 7.96 -2.92
N TYR A 131 -17.91 7.03 -2.01
CA TYR A 131 -18.82 6.64 -0.94
C TYR A 131 -18.06 6.54 0.39
N ALA A 132 -18.79 6.58 1.51
CA ALA A 132 -18.19 6.48 2.83
C ALA A 132 -17.38 5.18 2.97
N GLY A 133 -16.16 5.28 3.48
CA GLY A 133 -15.25 4.13 3.60
C GLY A 133 -14.41 3.83 2.37
N MET A 134 -14.60 4.52 1.23
CA MET A 134 -13.74 4.41 0.06
C MET A 134 -12.39 5.07 0.35
N ILE A 135 -11.29 4.42 -0.08
CA ILE A 135 -9.93 4.97 0.01
C ILE A 135 -9.73 5.93 -1.17
N VAL A 136 -9.38 7.17 -0.85
CA VAL A 136 -9.24 8.26 -1.82
C VAL A 136 -7.81 8.79 -1.92
N GLY A 137 -6.92 8.32 -1.04
CA GLY A 137 -5.51 8.72 -1.05
C GLY A 137 -4.67 7.96 -0.03
N ILE A 138 -3.35 8.18 -0.12
CA ILE A 138 -2.35 7.67 0.82
C ILE A 138 -2.03 8.78 1.81
N TYR A 139 -2.13 8.49 3.10
CA TYR A 139 -1.82 9.48 4.14
C TYR A 139 -0.32 9.49 4.47
N ASN A 140 0.24 10.66 4.72
CA ASN A 140 1.66 10.83 5.07
C ASN A 140 2.02 10.31 6.47
N ARG A 141 1.04 9.82 7.25
CA ARG A 141 1.26 9.23 8.58
C ARG A 141 0.81 7.77 8.61
N GLN A 142 1.14 7.06 9.69
CA GLN A 142 0.85 5.63 9.85
C GLN A 142 -0.64 5.32 10.12
N GLU A 143 -1.39 6.29 10.57
CA GLU A 143 -2.80 6.13 10.93
C GLU A 143 -3.73 6.50 9.77
N ASP A 144 -4.86 5.81 9.67
CA ASP A 144 -5.90 6.16 8.71
C ASP A 144 -6.65 7.41 9.17
N ILE A 145 -7.07 8.25 8.23
CA ILE A 145 -7.85 9.44 8.53
C ILE A 145 -9.07 9.56 7.60
N GLU A 146 -10.21 9.92 8.18
CA GLU A 146 -11.40 10.29 7.41
C GLU A 146 -11.32 11.73 6.95
N ILE A 147 -11.67 11.96 5.69
CA ILE A 147 -11.67 13.29 5.09
C ILE A 147 -12.90 13.49 4.21
N ASN A 148 -13.48 14.69 4.28
CA ASN A 148 -14.57 15.06 3.38
C ASN A 148 -14.00 15.59 2.07
N VAL A 149 -14.07 14.80 1.02
CA VAL A 149 -13.61 15.13 -0.34
C VAL A 149 -14.71 15.65 -1.25
N CYS A 150 -15.95 15.73 -0.73
CA CYS A 150 -17.13 16.20 -1.48
C CYS A 150 -17.53 17.65 -1.13
N LYS A 151 -16.87 18.25 -0.13
CA LYS A 151 -17.21 19.59 0.37
C LYS A 151 -17.06 20.64 -0.71
N ALA A 152 -18.13 21.38 -1.02
CA ALA A 152 -18.11 22.52 -1.89
C ALA A 152 -17.53 23.77 -1.19
N LYS A 153 -16.89 24.65 -1.95
CA LYS A 153 -16.48 25.96 -1.44
C LYS A 153 -17.75 26.79 -1.14
N HIS A 154 -17.94 27.21 0.11
CA HIS A 154 -19.00 28.16 0.41
C HIS A 154 -18.68 29.51 -0.26
N LEU A 155 -19.57 29.93 -1.14
CA LEU A 155 -19.51 31.29 -1.73
C LEU A 155 -19.92 32.29 -0.66
N THR A 156 -18.96 33.01 -0.09
CA THR A 156 -19.26 34.17 0.75
C THR A 156 -19.47 35.38 -0.14
N ASN A 157 -20.46 36.24 0.16
CA ASN A 157 -20.79 37.45 -0.60
C ASN A 157 -19.68 38.53 -0.61
N MET A 158 -18.59 38.34 0.10
CA MET A 158 -17.41 39.21 0.04
C MET A 158 -16.52 38.78 -1.14
N ARG A 159 -16.71 39.37 -2.27
CA ARG A 159 -15.81 39.31 -3.43
C ARG A 159 -14.54 40.11 -3.16
N SER A 160 -13.51 39.48 -2.62
CA SER A 160 -12.15 39.93 -2.83
C SER A 160 -11.72 39.48 -4.22
N LYS A 161 -11.49 40.43 -5.12
CA LYS A 161 -11.10 40.20 -6.55
C LYS A 161 -9.79 39.41 -6.74
N SER A 162 -9.14 38.95 -5.66
CA SER A 162 -7.81 38.32 -5.72
C SER A 162 -7.77 36.81 -5.40
N SER A 163 -8.90 36.16 -5.15
CA SER A 163 -8.88 34.75 -4.68
C SER A 163 -9.63 33.72 -5.52
N ASP A 164 -10.02 34.05 -6.74
CA ASP A 164 -10.56 33.11 -7.70
C ASP A 164 -9.46 32.41 -8.53
N GLY A 165 -8.31 32.17 -7.92
CA GLY A 165 -7.27 31.33 -8.50
C GLY A 165 -7.83 29.95 -8.78
N THR A 166 -7.66 29.48 -10.02
CA THR A 166 -7.93 28.06 -10.37
C THR A 166 -7.19 27.17 -9.40
N VAL A 167 -7.91 26.29 -8.71
CA VAL A 167 -7.29 25.30 -7.82
C VAL A 167 -6.43 24.40 -8.70
N GLN A 168 -5.11 24.49 -8.56
CA GLN A 168 -4.17 23.57 -9.18
C GLN A 168 -3.98 22.40 -8.23
N LEU A 169 -4.32 21.20 -8.69
CA LEU A 169 -4.05 19.95 -8.00
C LEU A 169 -2.89 19.25 -8.69
N THR A 170 -2.07 18.57 -7.91
CA THR A 170 -1.10 17.62 -8.46
C THR A 170 -1.87 16.49 -9.16
N PRO A 171 -1.36 15.92 -10.25
CA PRO A 171 -1.99 14.75 -10.86
C PRO A 171 -2.14 13.63 -9.83
N PHE A 172 -3.35 13.07 -9.73
CA PHE A 172 -3.60 11.91 -8.85
C PHE A 172 -2.99 10.65 -9.45
N THR A 173 -2.57 9.74 -8.58
CA THR A 173 -2.00 8.45 -8.99
C THR A 173 -3.13 7.44 -9.23
N GLN A 174 -3.14 6.84 -10.42
CA GLN A 174 -4.07 5.78 -10.77
C GLN A 174 -3.35 4.45 -10.73
N PHE A 175 -3.75 3.56 -9.81
CA PHE A 175 -3.15 2.24 -9.66
C PHE A 175 -3.62 1.27 -10.74
N SER A 176 -2.71 0.40 -11.21
CA SER A 176 -3.05 -0.82 -11.94
C SER A 176 -3.68 -1.86 -11.00
N LEU A 177 -4.22 -2.94 -11.55
CA LEU A 177 -4.77 -4.04 -10.74
C LEU A 177 -3.71 -4.63 -9.81
N GLU A 178 -2.50 -4.87 -10.33
CA GLU A 178 -1.39 -5.39 -9.54
C GLU A 178 -1.01 -4.43 -8.41
N GLN A 179 -0.89 -3.15 -8.71
CA GLN A 179 -0.59 -2.13 -7.69
C GLN A 179 -1.68 -2.05 -6.62
N CYS A 180 -2.96 -2.21 -6.98
CA CYS A 180 -4.04 -2.28 -6.01
C CYS A 180 -3.93 -3.52 -5.11
N ILE A 181 -3.56 -4.69 -5.66
CA ILE A 181 -3.37 -5.93 -4.89
C ILE A 181 -2.19 -5.80 -3.94
N ASP A 182 -1.09 -5.21 -4.39
CA ASP A 182 0.09 -4.95 -3.56
C ASP A 182 -0.19 -3.92 -2.45
N PHE A 183 -1.15 -3.03 -2.68
CA PHE A 183 -1.47 -1.92 -1.79
C PHE A 183 -2.38 -2.29 -0.64
N ILE A 184 -3.38 -3.18 -0.84
CA ILE A 184 -4.41 -3.48 0.16
C ILE A 184 -3.82 -4.17 1.40
N GLU A 185 -4.37 -3.82 2.56
CA GLU A 185 -4.11 -4.47 3.84
C GLU A 185 -5.28 -5.37 4.29
N ASP A 186 -5.11 -6.11 5.38
CA ASP A 186 -6.08 -7.09 5.90
C ASP A 186 -7.49 -6.53 6.14
N ASP A 187 -7.60 -5.24 6.47
CA ASP A 187 -8.85 -4.55 6.73
C ASP A 187 -9.40 -3.79 5.52
N GLU A 188 -8.82 -4.03 4.33
CA GLU A 188 -9.17 -3.37 3.09
C GLU A 188 -9.64 -4.36 2.04
N LEU A 189 -10.35 -3.87 1.06
CA LEU A 189 -10.88 -4.64 -0.06
C LEU A 189 -10.70 -3.86 -1.36
N LEU A 190 -10.45 -4.61 -2.42
CA LEU A 190 -10.44 -4.10 -3.79
C LEU A 190 -11.73 -4.48 -4.50
N GLU A 191 -12.44 -3.49 -4.99
CA GLU A 191 -13.60 -3.67 -5.87
C GLU A 191 -13.15 -3.55 -7.32
N VAL A 192 -13.33 -4.62 -8.08
CA VAL A 192 -13.00 -4.68 -9.50
C VAL A 192 -14.27 -4.64 -10.32
N THR A 193 -14.42 -3.62 -11.13
CA THR A 193 -15.54 -3.49 -12.08
C THR A 193 -15.00 -3.33 -13.51
N PRO A 194 -15.80 -3.56 -14.55
CA PRO A 194 -15.34 -3.36 -15.93
C PRO A 194 -14.85 -1.92 -16.22
N LYS A 195 -15.25 -0.93 -15.41
CA LYS A 195 -14.94 0.49 -15.65
C LYS A 195 -13.96 1.09 -14.65
N SER A 196 -13.80 0.49 -13.47
CA SER A 196 -13.00 1.10 -12.40
C SER A 196 -12.50 0.09 -11.38
N LEU A 197 -11.34 0.40 -10.80
CA LEU A 197 -10.80 -0.22 -9.61
C LEU A 197 -11.05 0.74 -8.45
N ARG A 198 -11.58 0.23 -7.33
CA ARG A 198 -11.87 1.02 -6.13
C ARG A 198 -11.32 0.32 -4.92
N LEU A 199 -10.53 1.04 -4.14
CA LEU A 199 -10.03 0.58 -2.86
C LEU A 199 -10.99 1.05 -1.75
N ARG A 200 -11.29 0.20 -0.79
CA ARG A 200 -12.15 0.56 0.32
C ARG A 200 -11.81 -0.18 1.60
N LYS A 201 -12.24 0.35 2.72
CA LYS A 201 -12.19 -0.39 3.98
C LYS A 201 -13.23 -1.54 3.98
N ARG A 202 -12.93 -2.62 4.69
CA ARG A 202 -13.85 -3.75 4.88
C ARG A 202 -15.15 -3.31 5.55
N TYR A 203 -15.02 -2.51 6.61
CA TYR A 203 -16.14 -1.86 7.30
C TYR A 203 -16.27 -0.42 6.81
N LEU A 204 -17.39 -0.09 6.19
CA LEU A 204 -17.61 1.24 5.61
C LEU A 204 -17.92 2.28 6.69
N ASP A 205 -18.62 1.89 7.76
CA ASP A 205 -18.92 2.76 8.89
C ASP A 205 -17.74 2.96 9.83
N ALA A 206 -17.48 4.22 10.24
CA ALA A 206 -16.38 4.59 11.11
C ALA A 206 -16.42 3.92 12.49
N ASN A 207 -17.63 3.75 13.05
CA ASN A 207 -17.79 3.16 14.37
C ASN A 207 -17.55 1.65 14.31
N GLU A 208 -17.94 1.01 13.21
CA GLU A 208 -17.64 -0.41 12.97
C GLU A 208 -16.13 -0.64 12.84
N ARG A 209 -15.40 0.22 12.11
CA ARG A 209 -13.92 0.16 12.04
C ARG A 209 -13.29 0.27 13.42
N LYS A 210 -13.72 1.25 14.23
CA LYS A 210 -13.22 1.43 15.60
C LYS A 210 -13.51 0.24 16.52
N ARG A 211 -14.66 -0.42 16.35
CA ARG A 211 -15.01 -1.64 17.10
C ARG A 211 -14.17 -2.84 16.66
N ALA A 212 -13.95 -2.99 15.36
CA ALA A 212 -13.14 -4.08 14.81
C ALA A 212 -11.67 -3.96 15.23
N ALA A 213 -11.11 -2.75 15.28
CA ALA A 213 -9.73 -2.50 15.71
C ALA A 213 -9.47 -2.78 17.20
N LYS A 214 -10.51 -2.91 18.02
CA LYS A 214 -10.42 -3.20 19.48
C LYS A 214 -10.54 -4.71 19.80
N ARG A 215 -10.84 -5.53 18.81
CA ARG A 215 -10.93 -7.00 18.92
C ARG A 215 -9.62 -7.66 18.52
#